data_85929b4212bfcce0c1333120becea01e
#
_entry.id   85929b4212bfcce0c1333120becea01e
#
_cell.length_a   1.000
_cell.length_b   1.000
_cell.length_c   1.000
_cell.angle_alpha   90.00
_cell.angle_beta   90.00
_cell.angle_gamma   90.00
#
_symmetry.space_group_name_H-M   'P 1'
#
loop_
_entity.id
_entity.type
_entity.pdbx_description
1 polymer ?
#
loop_
_entity_poly.entity_id
_entity_poly.type
_entity_poly.pdbx_seq_one_letter_code
_entity_poly.pdbx_strand_id
1 'polypeptide(L)'
;MRGRTCPVLIFLLLLSAQSRADTGCVDLAQLAHSTVGITRYFDEADRNAQPGLVGIHGTAWFQSPTTIVTAAHVASGMKLSTQEWKSLKLEDGADSQSISVRIRRLAGGHAEKLAELELQTAVSNARSVAIRISPLAPEDRVVTFASPNQRLRAVAGRFVQYPDNGRLAGTALFEIYEGDNRLVIDHGASGAPVFDCEGRVAAVISTVITQTLATPFGEMRIPTPWGSPNVVSVPVQQLMEFSEAQ
;
A
#
# COMPACT_ATOMS: atom_id res chain seq x y z
N MET A 1 -33.84 -51.90 -39.38
CA MET A 1 -32.80 -51.75 -38.34
C MET A 1 -32.18 -50.36 -38.47
N ARG A 2 -32.54 -49.44 -37.60
CA ARG A 2 -32.04 -48.02 -37.60
C ARG A 2 -31.19 -47.85 -36.34
N GLY A 3 -29.88 -47.75 -36.52
CA GLY A 3 -28.93 -47.48 -35.46
C GLY A 3 -29.03 -46.01 -35.02
N ARG A 4 -29.29 -45.76 -33.71
CA ARG A 4 -29.25 -44.48 -33.07
C ARG A 4 -27.83 -44.27 -32.52
N THR A 5 -27.07 -43.37 -33.14
CA THR A 5 -25.81 -42.83 -32.62
C THR A 5 -26.12 -41.78 -31.56
N CYS A 6 -25.69 -42.03 -30.32
CA CYS A 6 -25.75 -41.08 -29.21
C CYS A 6 -24.52 -40.18 -29.27
N PRO A 7 -24.65 -38.84 -29.29
CA PRO A 7 -23.47 -37.98 -29.20
C PRO A 7 -23.04 -37.87 -27.72
N VAL A 8 -21.82 -38.30 -27.45
CA VAL A 8 -21.12 -38.11 -26.18
C VAL A 8 -20.75 -36.61 -26.08
N LEU A 9 -21.43 -35.91 -25.23
CA LEU A 9 -21.11 -34.49 -24.90
C LEU A 9 -19.90 -34.50 -23.97
N ILE A 10 -18.71 -34.20 -24.52
CA ILE A 10 -17.49 -33.97 -23.75
C ILE A 10 -17.58 -32.57 -23.13
N PHE A 11 -17.90 -32.52 -21.86
CA PHE A 11 -17.80 -31.28 -21.05
C PHE A 11 -16.31 -31.03 -20.77
N LEU A 12 -15.69 -30.15 -21.57
CA LEU A 12 -14.39 -29.57 -21.24
C LEU A 12 -14.58 -28.63 -20.06
N LEU A 13 -14.27 -29.11 -18.88
CA LEU A 13 -14.02 -28.27 -17.70
C LEU A 13 -12.75 -27.44 -17.97
N LEU A 14 -12.94 -26.22 -18.45
CA LEU A 14 -11.92 -25.19 -18.42
C LEU A 14 -11.67 -24.84 -16.94
N LEU A 15 -10.74 -25.55 -16.32
CA LEU A 15 -10.09 -25.09 -15.11
C LEU A 15 -9.36 -23.79 -15.48
N SER A 16 -9.98 -22.67 -15.19
CA SER A 16 -9.30 -21.38 -15.13
C SER A 16 -8.22 -21.50 -14.06
N ALA A 17 -7.01 -21.81 -14.49
CA ALA A 17 -5.81 -21.64 -13.69
C ALA A 17 -5.71 -20.13 -13.42
N GLN A 18 -6.24 -19.70 -12.28
CA GLN A 18 -5.84 -18.43 -11.70
C GLN A 18 -4.33 -18.55 -11.53
N SER A 19 -3.56 -17.85 -12.37
CA SER A 19 -2.14 -17.71 -12.17
C SER A 19 -1.97 -17.02 -10.80
N ARG A 20 -1.75 -17.82 -9.76
CA ARG A 20 -1.21 -17.32 -8.51
C ARG A 20 0.10 -16.67 -8.91
N ALA A 21 0.20 -15.37 -8.76
CA ALA A 21 1.47 -14.70 -8.82
C ALA A 21 2.33 -15.35 -7.72
N ASP A 22 3.14 -16.32 -8.11
CA ASP A 22 4.11 -16.95 -7.21
C ASP A 22 5.18 -15.90 -6.96
N THR A 23 4.98 -15.13 -5.90
CA THR A 23 5.99 -14.14 -5.48
C THR A 23 7.26 -14.84 -5.01
N GLY A 24 7.21 -16.18 -4.80
CA GLY A 24 8.32 -17.03 -4.33
C GLY A 24 8.92 -16.55 -3.01
N CYS A 25 8.21 -15.72 -2.28
CA CYS A 25 8.70 -15.02 -1.09
C CYS A 25 7.79 -15.30 0.11
N VAL A 26 6.50 -14.98 0.03
CA VAL A 26 5.54 -15.15 1.12
C VAL A 26 4.24 -15.75 0.60
N ASP A 27 3.57 -16.55 1.42
CA ASP A 27 2.21 -17.01 1.11
C ASP A 27 1.24 -15.83 1.20
N LEU A 28 0.72 -15.40 0.06
CA LEU A 28 -0.21 -14.27 -0.03
C LEU A 28 -1.50 -14.49 0.78
N ALA A 29 -1.91 -15.76 0.98
CA ALA A 29 -3.07 -16.07 1.81
C ALA A 29 -2.83 -15.74 3.30
N GLN A 30 -1.57 -15.77 3.75
CA GLN A 30 -1.22 -15.37 5.10
C GLN A 30 -1.32 -13.85 5.31
N LEU A 31 -1.23 -13.08 4.24
CA LEU A 31 -1.34 -11.63 4.26
C LEU A 31 -2.75 -11.11 3.89
N ALA A 32 -3.70 -12.03 3.60
CA ALA A 32 -5.08 -11.64 3.37
C ALA A 32 -5.64 -10.86 4.57
N HIS A 33 -6.44 -9.83 4.29
CA HIS A 33 -7.04 -8.94 5.31
C HIS A 33 -6.04 -8.15 6.18
N SER A 34 -4.75 -8.15 5.82
CA SER A 34 -3.74 -7.34 6.52
C SER A 34 -3.62 -5.92 5.98
N THR A 35 -4.06 -5.70 4.75
CA THR A 35 -3.94 -4.44 4.01
C THR A 35 -5.29 -4.04 3.45
N VAL A 36 -5.60 -2.75 3.49
CA VAL A 36 -6.87 -2.18 3.02
C VAL A 36 -6.62 -0.92 2.20
N GLY A 37 -7.44 -0.72 1.18
CA GLY A 37 -7.62 0.59 0.58
C GLY A 37 -8.37 1.50 1.57
N ILE A 38 -7.97 2.76 1.65
CA ILE A 38 -8.64 3.77 2.47
C ILE A 38 -9.06 4.94 1.60
N THR A 39 -10.30 5.38 1.74
CA THR A 39 -10.83 6.53 0.99
C THR A 39 -11.60 7.44 1.92
N ARG A 40 -11.29 8.74 1.90
CA ARG A 40 -12.13 9.76 2.50
C ARG A 40 -12.80 10.58 1.40
N TYR A 41 -14.12 10.57 1.37
CA TYR A 41 -14.90 11.50 0.57
C TYR A 41 -15.08 12.82 1.32
N PHE A 42 -14.85 13.92 0.65
CA PHE A 42 -14.95 15.25 1.23
C PHE A 42 -16.40 15.71 1.31
N ASP A 43 -16.74 16.29 2.46
CA ASP A 43 -17.99 16.98 2.66
C ASP A 43 -18.01 18.35 1.95
N GLU A 44 -19.09 19.10 2.08
CA GLU A 44 -19.24 20.40 1.42
C GLU A 44 -18.22 21.44 1.92
N ALA A 45 -17.93 21.44 3.22
CA ALA A 45 -16.96 22.38 3.80
C ALA A 45 -15.54 22.08 3.30
N ASP A 46 -15.17 20.81 3.21
CA ASP A 46 -13.88 20.40 2.65
C ASP A 46 -13.76 20.79 1.17
N ARG A 47 -14.81 20.57 0.37
CA ARG A 47 -14.84 20.90 -1.07
C ARG A 47 -14.80 22.41 -1.32
N ASN A 48 -15.43 23.21 -0.47
CA ASN A 48 -15.35 24.66 -0.55
C ASN A 48 -13.92 25.17 -0.31
N ALA A 49 -13.16 24.51 0.56
CA ALA A 49 -11.75 24.83 0.80
C ALA A 49 -10.81 24.36 -0.34
N GLN A 50 -11.21 23.31 -1.08
CA GLN A 50 -10.45 22.73 -2.20
C GLN A 50 -11.38 22.36 -3.37
N PRO A 51 -11.80 23.35 -4.18
CA PRO A 51 -12.71 23.13 -5.29
C PRO A 51 -12.19 22.10 -6.28
N GLY A 52 -13.06 21.18 -6.70
CA GLY A 52 -12.74 20.12 -7.66
C GLY A 52 -12.18 18.83 -7.04
N LEU A 53 -11.81 18.82 -5.77
CA LEU A 53 -11.35 17.62 -5.08
C LEU A 53 -12.51 16.94 -4.33
N VAL A 54 -12.89 15.73 -4.76
CA VAL A 54 -14.02 14.98 -4.18
C VAL A 54 -13.62 14.06 -3.04
N GLY A 55 -12.33 13.74 -2.92
CA GLY A 55 -11.80 12.87 -1.88
C GLY A 55 -10.35 12.49 -2.11
N ILE A 56 -9.78 11.77 -1.15
CA ILE A 56 -8.42 11.23 -1.21
C ILE A 56 -8.48 9.72 -1.01
N HIS A 57 -7.71 9.00 -1.81
CA HIS A 57 -7.52 7.57 -1.73
C HIS A 57 -6.06 7.24 -1.37
N GLY A 58 -5.86 6.15 -0.62
CA GLY A 58 -4.55 5.61 -0.25
C GLY A 58 -4.67 4.16 0.21
N THR A 59 -3.59 3.65 0.74
CA THR A 59 -3.50 2.30 1.31
C THR A 59 -3.12 2.38 2.79
N ALA A 60 -3.56 1.42 3.58
CA ALA A 60 -3.17 1.25 4.97
C ALA A 60 -3.04 -0.24 5.31
N TRP A 61 -2.40 -0.54 6.44
CA TRP A 61 -2.28 -1.90 6.94
C TRP A 61 -2.62 -1.98 8.42
N PHE A 62 -3.08 -3.15 8.88
CA PHE A 62 -3.50 -3.35 10.25
C PHE A 62 -2.31 -3.69 11.17
N GLN A 63 -2.00 -2.78 12.09
CA GLN A 63 -1.13 -3.07 13.23
C GLN A 63 -1.90 -3.81 14.33
N SER A 64 -3.18 -3.50 14.48
CA SER A 64 -4.14 -4.20 15.33
C SER A 64 -5.55 -4.07 14.74
N PRO A 65 -6.57 -4.80 15.23
CA PRO A 65 -7.95 -4.63 14.75
C PRO A 65 -8.53 -3.21 14.92
N THR A 66 -7.91 -2.39 15.77
CA THR A 66 -8.34 -1.01 16.04
C THR A 66 -7.31 0.03 15.62
N THR A 67 -6.22 -0.39 14.96
CA THR A 67 -5.14 0.53 14.59
C THR A 67 -4.63 0.18 13.19
N ILE A 68 -4.65 1.16 12.30
CA ILE A 68 -4.04 1.05 10.97
C ILE A 68 -2.91 2.07 10.80
N VAL A 69 -1.96 1.73 9.94
CA VAL A 69 -0.83 2.60 9.60
C VAL A 69 -0.88 2.94 8.12
N THR A 70 -0.60 4.19 7.80
CA THR A 70 -0.50 4.71 6.43
C THR A 70 0.62 5.75 6.33
N ALA A 71 0.89 6.28 5.14
CA ALA A 71 1.80 7.40 4.98
C ALA A 71 1.18 8.70 5.54
N ALA A 72 1.98 9.54 6.19
CA ALA A 72 1.48 10.74 6.85
C ALA A 72 0.85 11.74 5.87
N HIS A 73 1.38 11.85 4.64
CA HIS A 73 0.80 12.73 3.62
C HIS A 73 -0.59 12.25 3.16
N VAL A 74 -0.90 10.94 3.22
CA VAL A 74 -2.24 10.40 2.97
C VAL A 74 -3.20 10.88 4.07
N ALA A 75 -2.82 10.71 5.34
CA ALA A 75 -3.63 11.17 6.47
C ALA A 75 -3.84 12.70 6.43
N SER A 76 -2.79 13.46 6.10
CA SER A 76 -2.86 14.91 5.93
C SER A 76 -3.75 15.32 4.76
N GLY A 77 -3.60 14.68 3.60
CA GLY A 77 -4.46 14.90 2.43
C GLY A 77 -5.93 14.60 2.75
N MET A 78 -6.20 13.57 3.54
CA MET A 78 -7.53 13.25 4.07
C MET A 78 -8.01 14.24 5.16
N LYS A 79 -7.23 15.25 5.52
CA LYS A 79 -7.54 16.22 6.59
C LYS A 79 -7.88 15.54 7.92
N LEU A 80 -7.18 14.47 8.25
CA LEU A 80 -7.32 13.83 9.55
C LEU A 80 -6.55 14.61 10.62
N SER A 81 -7.02 14.55 11.85
CA SER A 81 -6.41 15.20 13.01
C SER A 81 -6.40 14.26 14.22
N THR A 82 -5.74 14.68 15.30
CA THR A 82 -5.73 13.97 16.58
C THR A 82 -6.99 14.23 17.40
N GLN A 83 -7.71 15.32 17.12
CA GLN A 83 -8.86 15.80 17.92
C GLN A 83 -10.20 15.29 17.39
N GLU A 84 -10.32 15.12 16.07
CA GLU A 84 -11.61 14.86 15.44
C GLU A 84 -11.68 13.47 14.81
N TRP A 85 -12.80 12.80 15.01
CA TRP A 85 -13.15 11.59 14.28
C TRP A 85 -13.70 11.95 12.90
N LYS A 86 -13.12 11.34 11.86
CA LYS A 86 -13.58 11.50 10.48
C LYS A 86 -13.94 10.14 9.90
N SER A 87 -14.98 10.09 9.07
CA SER A 87 -15.38 8.85 8.41
C SER A 87 -14.45 8.52 7.26
N LEU A 88 -13.92 7.29 7.24
CA LEU A 88 -13.23 6.69 6.10
C LEU A 88 -14.00 5.49 5.60
N LYS A 89 -13.92 5.25 4.30
CA LYS A 89 -14.26 3.97 3.69
C LYS A 89 -13.02 3.08 3.71
N LEU A 90 -13.12 1.90 4.31
CA LEU A 90 -12.11 0.84 4.20
C LEU A 90 -12.56 -0.13 3.12
N GLU A 91 -11.63 -0.54 2.25
CA GLU A 91 -11.88 -1.43 1.12
C GLU A 91 -10.92 -2.62 1.18
N ASP A 92 -11.46 -3.81 1.41
CA ASP A 92 -10.73 -5.07 1.46
C ASP A 92 -11.30 -6.02 0.38
N GLY A 93 -10.67 -6.02 -0.78
CA GLY A 93 -11.16 -6.76 -1.93
C GLY A 93 -12.53 -6.27 -2.41
N ALA A 94 -13.55 -7.14 -2.29
CA ALA A 94 -14.94 -6.81 -2.64
C ALA A 94 -15.71 -6.16 -1.49
N ASP A 95 -15.21 -6.28 -0.26
CA ASP A 95 -15.86 -5.77 0.93
C ASP A 95 -15.50 -4.30 1.16
N SER A 96 -16.48 -3.54 1.63
CA SER A 96 -16.24 -2.16 2.03
C SER A 96 -17.08 -1.79 3.23
N GLN A 97 -16.49 -1.02 4.14
CA GLN A 97 -17.17 -0.51 5.32
C GLN A 97 -16.76 0.93 5.63
N SER A 98 -17.68 1.69 6.22
CA SER A 98 -17.36 3.03 6.74
C SER A 98 -17.01 2.93 8.22
N ILE A 99 -15.91 3.59 8.60
CA ILE A 99 -15.42 3.59 9.97
C ILE A 99 -14.93 4.99 10.35
N SER A 100 -15.12 5.37 11.60
CA SER A 100 -14.58 6.61 12.13
C SER A 100 -13.13 6.42 12.55
N VAL A 101 -12.25 7.34 12.13
CA VAL A 101 -10.82 7.32 12.44
C VAL A 101 -10.33 8.67 12.90
N ARG A 102 -9.23 8.67 13.64
CA ARG A 102 -8.43 9.87 13.94
C ARG A 102 -6.94 9.53 13.93
N ILE A 103 -6.09 10.53 13.82
CA ILE A 103 -4.66 10.32 14.01
C ILE A 103 -4.39 10.03 15.48
N ARG A 104 -3.78 8.89 15.78
CA ARG A 104 -3.26 8.55 17.10
C ARG A 104 -1.90 9.21 17.33
N ARG A 105 -0.97 9.04 16.35
CA ARG A 105 0.34 9.67 16.34
C ARG A 105 0.92 9.75 14.92
N LEU A 106 1.92 10.63 14.78
CA LEU A 106 2.80 10.67 13.61
C LEU A 106 4.18 10.18 14.04
N ALA A 107 4.78 9.32 13.23
CA ALA A 107 6.10 8.73 13.49
C ALA A 107 7.00 8.87 12.25
N GLY A 108 8.30 9.05 12.45
CA GLY A 108 9.27 9.09 11.38
C GLY A 108 10.17 10.31 11.36
N GLY A 109 11.18 10.26 10.47
CA GLY A 109 12.22 11.25 10.31
C GLY A 109 11.78 12.53 9.60
N HIS A 110 12.78 13.28 9.12
CA HIS A 110 12.54 14.57 8.45
C HIS A 110 12.00 14.44 7.03
N ALA A 111 12.41 13.40 6.29
CA ALA A 111 12.07 13.26 4.87
C ALA A 111 10.63 12.80 4.66
N GLU A 112 10.22 11.74 5.37
CA GLU A 112 8.91 11.11 5.25
C GLU A 112 8.44 10.61 6.61
N LYS A 113 7.12 10.57 6.79
CA LYS A 113 6.49 10.17 8.06
C LYS A 113 5.39 9.15 7.86
N LEU A 114 5.11 8.41 8.93
CA LEU A 114 3.97 7.50 9.05
C LEU A 114 2.89 8.13 9.92
N ALA A 115 1.65 7.79 9.62
CA ALA A 115 0.49 8.10 10.45
C ALA A 115 -0.08 6.79 11.00
N GLU A 116 -0.13 6.68 12.31
CA GLU A 116 -0.88 5.66 13.03
C GLU A 116 -2.27 6.20 13.29
N LEU A 117 -3.28 5.52 12.74
CA LEU A 117 -4.68 5.90 12.84
C LEU A 117 -5.40 4.97 13.81
N GLU A 118 -6.12 5.56 14.75
CA GLU A 118 -7.03 4.86 15.65
C GLU A 118 -8.40 4.71 14.99
N LEU A 119 -8.95 3.50 15.03
CA LEU A 119 -10.29 3.18 14.58
C LEU A 119 -11.25 3.18 15.78
N GLN A 120 -12.41 3.81 15.63
CA GLN A 120 -13.39 3.87 16.70
C GLN A 120 -13.98 2.50 17.07
N THR A 121 -14.04 1.59 16.11
CA THR A 121 -14.50 0.21 16.29
C THR A 121 -13.48 -0.76 15.68
N ALA A 122 -13.38 -1.96 16.28
CA ALA A 122 -12.52 -3.00 15.73
C ALA A 122 -13.09 -3.54 14.41
N VAL A 123 -12.18 -3.79 13.45
CA VAL A 123 -12.50 -4.48 12.20
C VAL A 123 -12.42 -5.98 12.43
N SER A 124 -13.52 -6.71 12.29
CA SER A 124 -13.65 -8.10 12.74
C SER A 124 -12.79 -9.09 11.96
N ASN A 125 -12.54 -8.83 10.68
CA ASN A 125 -11.70 -9.66 9.80
C ASN A 125 -10.27 -9.13 9.65
N ALA A 126 -9.91 -8.06 10.36
CA ALA A 126 -8.58 -7.48 10.29
C ALA A 126 -7.52 -8.46 10.77
N ARG A 127 -6.49 -8.65 9.96
CA ARG A 127 -5.31 -9.43 10.31
C ARG A 127 -4.15 -8.51 10.65
N SER A 128 -3.77 -8.51 11.93
CA SER A 128 -2.57 -7.80 12.37
C SER A 128 -1.32 -8.50 11.86
N VAL A 129 -0.32 -7.74 11.47
CA VAL A 129 0.96 -8.26 10.99
C VAL A 129 2.11 -7.77 11.87
N ALA A 130 3.12 -8.62 12.00
CA ALA A 130 4.31 -8.28 12.77
C ALA A 130 5.17 -7.24 12.03
N ILE A 131 5.92 -6.46 12.80
CA ILE A 131 6.90 -5.51 12.31
C ILE A 131 8.27 -6.20 12.24
N ARG A 132 9.01 -6.00 11.16
CA ARG A 132 10.41 -6.41 11.05
C ARG A 132 11.29 -5.44 11.84
N ILE A 133 12.01 -5.96 12.83
CA ILE A 133 12.90 -5.16 13.70
C ILE A 133 14.24 -4.89 13.01
N SER A 134 14.82 -5.92 12.36
CA SER A 134 16.13 -5.81 11.71
C SER A 134 16.04 -5.09 10.36
N PRO A 135 17.04 -4.30 9.97
CA PRO A 135 17.12 -3.72 8.64
C PRO A 135 17.09 -4.80 7.54
N LEU A 136 16.64 -4.40 6.35
CA LEU A 136 16.76 -5.21 5.14
C LEU A 136 18.20 -5.16 4.62
N ALA A 137 18.67 -6.24 4.02
CA ALA A 137 19.90 -6.28 3.25
C ALA A 137 19.62 -5.98 1.76
N PRO A 138 20.56 -5.36 1.04
CA PRO A 138 20.42 -5.20 -0.41
C PRO A 138 20.05 -6.53 -1.09
N GLU A 139 19.15 -6.47 -2.07
CA GLU A 139 18.58 -7.60 -2.80
C GLU A 139 17.57 -8.45 -2.00
N ASP A 140 17.30 -8.14 -0.72
CA ASP A 140 16.21 -8.80 0.00
C ASP A 140 14.91 -8.70 -0.81
N ARG A 141 14.27 -9.85 -1.04
CA ARG A 141 13.00 -9.93 -1.76
C ARG A 141 11.88 -9.43 -0.86
N VAL A 142 10.97 -8.69 -1.47
CA VAL A 142 9.83 -8.11 -0.77
C VAL A 142 8.55 -8.28 -1.57
N VAL A 143 7.43 -8.16 -0.88
CA VAL A 143 6.09 -8.12 -1.49
C VAL A 143 5.34 -6.95 -0.90
N THR A 144 4.56 -6.25 -1.71
CA THR A 144 3.64 -5.23 -1.25
C THR A 144 2.23 -5.49 -1.76
N PHE A 145 1.25 -5.03 -1.00
CA PHE A 145 -0.13 -4.92 -1.46
C PHE A 145 -0.43 -3.44 -1.62
N ALA A 146 -0.58 -3.02 -2.85
CA ALA A 146 -0.95 -1.65 -3.17
C ALA A 146 -2.36 -1.60 -3.75
N SER A 147 -3.04 -0.49 -3.59
CA SER A 147 -4.39 -0.27 -4.10
C SER A 147 -4.42 0.76 -5.24
N PRO A 148 -3.73 0.49 -6.37
CA PRO A 148 -3.87 1.34 -7.53
C PRO A 148 -5.30 1.25 -8.05
N ASN A 149 -5.89 2.40 -8.39
CA ASN A 149 -7.27 2.46 -8.89
C ASN A 149 -8.29 1.74 -7.98
N GLN A 150 -8.12 1.82 -6.66
CA GLN A 150 -9.01 1.24 -5.65
C GLN A 150 -9.11 -0.30 -5.69
N ARG A 151 -8.08 -0.98 -6.18
CA ARG A 151 -8.01 -2.45 -6.19
C ARG A 151 -6.69 -2.90 -5.59
N LEU A 152 -6.75 -3.63 -4.47
CA LEU A 152 -5.58 -4.24 -3.88
C LEU A 152 -4.95 -5.25 -4.83
N ARG A 153 -3.66 -5.11 -5.07
CA ARG A 153 -2.85 -6.01 -5.90
C ARG A 153 -1.55 -6.33 -5.17
N ALA A 154 -1.19 -7.62 -5.19
CA ALA A 154 0.11 -8.07 -4.69
C ALA A 154 1.17 -7.85 -5.78
N VAL A 155 2.27 -7.25 -5.41
CA VAL A 155 3.40 -6.96 -6.30
C VAL A 155 4.70 -7.33 -5.61
N ALA A 156 5.57 -8.03 -6.33
CA ALA A 156 6.90 -8.39 -5.85
C ALA A 156 7.93 -7.30 -6.17
N GLY A 157 9.01 -7.30 -5.41
CA GLY A 157 10.13 -6.40 -5.60
C GLY A 157 11.35 -6.82 -4.80
N ARG A 158 12.32 -5.92 -4.74
CA ARG A 158 13.53 -6.08 -3.92
C ARG A 158 13.91 -4.78 -3.24
N PHE A 159 14.56 -4.92 -2.11
CA PHE A 159 15.17 -3.79 -1.42
C PHE A 159 16.48 -3.41 -2.11
N VAL A 160 16.73 -2.11 -2.24
CA VAL A 160 17.95 -1.61 -2.87
C VAL A 160 18.92 -1.08 -1.81
N GLN A 161 18.51 -0.07 -1.05
CA GLN A 161 19.37 0.53 -0.03
C GLN A 161 18.61 1.47 0.92
N TYR A 162 19.29 1.83 2.00
CA TYR A 162 18.97 2.97 2.85
C TYR A 162 19.89 4.13 2.47
N PRO A 163 19.38 5.25 1.94
CA PRO A 163 20.19 6.42 1.66
C PRO A 163 20.72 7.07 2.96
N ASP A 164 22.04 7.30 3.03
CA ASP A 164 22.68 7.87 4.21
C ASP A 164 22.63 9.41 4.24
N ASN A 165 22.36 10.04 3.09
CA ASN A 165 22.42 11.49 2.96
C ASN A 165 21.40 12.04 1.96
N GLY A 166 21.30 13.38 1.90
CA GLY A 166 20.44 14.10 0.97
C GLY A 166 18.97 14.05 1.38
N ARG A 167 18.09 14.32 0.42
CA ARG A 167 16.64 14.44 0.62
C ARG A 167 15.98 13.11 1.01
N LEU A 168 16.60 11.99 0.72
CA LEU A 168 16.07 10.65 0.96
C LEU A 168 16.69 10.00 2.20
N ALA A 169 17.53 10.70 2.96
CA ALA A 169 18.11 10.16 4.18
C ALA A 169 17.02 9.70 5.16
N GLY A 170 17.20 8.51 5.75
CA GLY A 170 16.24 7.90 6.65
C GLY A 170 15.04 7.23 5.96
N THR A 171 15.07 7.08 4.62
CA THR A 171 14.09 6.28 3.87
C THR A 171 14.68 4.93 3.44
N ALA A 172 13.84 4.10 2.86
CA ALA A 172 14.21 2.83 2.23
C ALA A 172 13.84 2.87 0.74
N LEU A 173 14.77 2.47 -0.13
CA LEU A 173 14.55 2.44 -1.57
C LEU A 173 14.31 1.03 -2.06
N PHE A 174 13.31 0.87 -2.92
CA PHE A 174 12.91 -0.41 -3.50
C PHE A 174 12.82 -0.34 -5.02
N GLU A 175 13.01 -1.48 -5.66
CA GLU A 175 12.54 -1.77 -7.01
C GLU A 175 11.30 -2.65 -6.91
N ILE A 176 10.15 -2.14 -7.38
CA ILE A 176 8.86 -2.86 -7.35
C ILE A 176 8.25 -2.75 -8.74
N TYR A 177 8.14 -3.90 -9.43
CA TYR A 177 7.59 -3.98 -10.77
C TYR A 177 6.67 -5.20 -10.92
N GLU A 178 5.68 -5.09 -11.79
CA GLU A 178 4.90 -6.24 -12.25
C GLU A 178 5.73 -7.10 -13.23
N GLY A 179 5.34 -8.37 -13.42
CA GLY A 179 6.12 -9.34 -14.19
C GLY A 179 6.39 -8.97 -15.66
N ASP A 180 5.66 -7.99 -16.22
CA ASP A 180 5.88 -7.42 -17.55
C ASP A 180 6.67 -6.10 -17.53
N ASN A 181 7.34 -5.80 -16.43
CA ASN A 181 8.09 -4.55 -16.19
C ASN A 181 7.24 -3.27 -16.20
N ARG A 182 5.94 -3.37 -16.00
CA ARG A 182 5.10 -2.20 -15.81
C ARG A 182 5.25 -1.65 -14.41
N LEU A 183 5.34 -0.33 -14.31
CA LEU A 183 5.28 0.34 -13.02
C LEU A 183 3.86 0.17 -12.45
N VAL A 184 3.76 -0.55 -11.34
CA VAL A 184 2.46 -0.85 -10.69
C VAL A 184 2.19 0.06 -9.52
N ILE A 185 3.24 0.68 -8.97
CA ILE A 185 3.12 1.59 -7.85
C ILE A 185 2.77 2.97 -8.39
N ASP A 186 1.52 3.36 -8.20
CA ASP A 186 0.95 4.62 -8.68
C ASP A 186 0.09 5.25 -7.57
N HIS A 187 -0.66 6.30 -7.91
CA HIS A 187 -1.59 6.96 -7.00
C HIS A 187 -2.49 5.96 -6.29
N GLY A 188 -2.56 6.06 -4.96
CA GLY A 188 -3.27 5.13 -4.10
C GLY A 188 -2.40 4.07 -3.44
N ALA A 189 -1.16 3.84 -3.92
CA ALA A 189 -0.23 2.93 -3.26
C ALA A 189 0.44 3.51 -2.01
N SER A 190 0.41 4.83 -1.83
CA SER A 190 0.93 5.47 -0.61
C SER A 190 0.27 4.90 0.63
N GLY A 191 1.08 4.51 1.61
CA GLY A 191 0.65 3.83 2.83
C GLY A 191 0.65 2.30 2.76
N ALA A 192 0.91 1.71 1.58
CA ALA A 192 0.99 0.26 1.43
C ALA A 192 2.18 -0.32 2.20
N PRO A 193 2.00 -1.44 2.91
CA PRO A 193 3.09 -2.12 3.60
C PRO A 193 4.01 -2.83 2.60
N VAL A 194 5.29 -2.83 2.88
CA VAL A 194 6.30 -3.66 2.21
C VAL A 194 6.65 -4.80 3.16
N PHE A 195 6.31 -6.03 2.77
CA PHE A 195 6.54 -7.23 3.56
C PHE A 195 7.86 -7.90 3.16
N ASP A 196 8.57 -8.44 4.15
CA ASP A 196 9.64 -9.40 3.93
C ASP A 196 9.08 -10.81 3.62
N CYS A 197 9.96 -11.77 3.35
CA CYS A 197 9.56 -13.14 3.02
C CYS A 197 9.00 -13.95 4.22
N GLU A 198 9.09 -13.43 5.43
CA GLU A 198 8.41 -13.98 6.62
C GLU A 198 7.05 -13.32 6.88
N GLY A 199 6.59 -12.42 6.01
CA GLY A 199 5.30 -11.73 6.13
C GLY A 199 5.28 -10.63 7.18
N ARG A 200 6.45 -10.09 7.58
CA ARG A 200 6.57 -8.95 8.49
C ARG A 200 6.67 -7.66 7.69
N VAL A 201 6.07 -6.60 8.19
CA VAL A 201 6.21 -5.28 7.57
C VAL A 201 7.62 -4.74 7.85
N ALA A 202 8.34 -4.42 6.77
CA ALA A 202 9.69 -3.84 6.81
C ALA A 202 9.69 -2.33 6.53
N ALA A 203 8.76 -1.88 5.68
CA ALA A 203 8.62 -0.47 5.32
C ALA A 203 7.19 -0.15 4.88
N VAL A 204 6.89 1.13 4.71
CA VAL A 204 5.59 1.62 4.21
C VAL A 204 5.84 2.56 3.03
N ILE A 205 5.19 2.30 1.91
CA ILE A 205 5.36 3.09 0.69
C ILE A 205 4.93 4.52 0.94
N SER A 206 5.80 5.47 0.60
CA SER A 206 5.49 6.90 0.66
C SER A 206 5.26 7.48 -0.73
N THR A 207 6.23 7.33 -1.64
CA THR A 207 6.14 7.92 -2.96
C THR A 207 6.93 7.12 -3.99
N VAL A 208 6.75 7.48 -5.26
CA VAL A 208 7.55 6.96 -6.38
C VAL A 208 8.64 7.97 -6.75
N ILE A 209 9.78 7.47 -7.21
CA ILE A 209 10.84 8.30 -7.76
C ILE A 209 10.42 8.73 -9.17
N THR A 210 10.39 10.03 -9.40
CA THR A 210 10.04 10.62 -10.70
C THR A 210 11.20 11.36 -11.30
N GLN A 211 11.27 11.37 -12.63
CA GLN A 211 12.15 12.23 -13.42
C GLN A 211 11.34 13.38 -13.99
N THR A 212 11.99 14.53 -14.15
CA THR A 212 11.42 15.65 -14.88
C THR A 212 11.84 15.55 -16.34
N LEU A 213 10.87 15.45 -17.23
CA LEU A 213 11.07 15.47 -18.68
C LEU A 213 10.62 16.82 -19.22
N ALA A 214 11.54 17.52 -19.88
CA ALA A 214 11.17 18.73 -20.62
C ALA A 214 10.40 18.36 -21.88
N THR A 215 9.24 18.97 -22.08
CA THR A 215 8.39 18.77 -23.25
C THR A 215 8.10 20.13 -23.91
N PRO A 216 7.66 20.16 -25.19
CA PRO A 216 7.26 21.41 -25.84
C PRO A 216 6.13 22.16 -25.12
N PHE A 217 5.40 21.49 -24.23
CA PHE A 217 4.27 22.03 -23.45
C PHE A 217 4.61 22.35 -21.98
N GLY A 218 5.91 22.21 -21.60
CA GLY A 218 6.38 22.41 -20.25
C GLY A 218 7.07 21.17 -19.67
N GLU A 219 7.33 21.21 -18.37
CA GLU A 219 7.92 20.08 -17.65
C GLU A 219 6.85 19.05 -17.24
N MET A 220 7.13 17.78 -17.49
CA MET A 220 6.30 16.67 -17.06
C MET A 220 7.09 15.75 -16.13
N ARG A 221 6.50 15.35 -15.01
CA ARG A 221 7.07 14.34 -14.12
C ARG A 221 6.61 12.95 -14.55
N ILE A 222 7.56 12.08 -14.80
CA ILE A 222 7.32 10.68 -15.12
C ILE A 222 8.01 9.78 -14.11
N PRO A 223 7.47 8.59 -13.81
CA PRO A 223 8.16 7.62 -12.98
C PRO A 223 9.52 7.25 -13.56
N THR A 224 10.48 6.94 -12.66
CA THR A 224 11.81 6.48 -13.06
C THR A 224 11.70 5.21 -13.91
N PRO A 225 12.43 5.11 -15.02
CA PRO A 225 12.45 3.91 -15.84
C PRO A 225 12.90 2.69 -15.05
N TRP A 226 12.51 1.51 -15.54
CA TRP A 226 12.91 0.23 -15.00
C TRP A 226 14.45 0.11 -14.87
N GLY A 227 14.90 -0.62 -13.84
CA GLY A 227 16.34 -0.82 -13.56
C GLY A 227 16.95 0.20 -12.60
N SER A 228 16.14 1.07 -12.01
CA SER A 228 16.55 2.02 -10.96
C SER A 228 15.59 1.89 -9.76
N PRO A 229 16.00 2.27 -8.53
CA PRO A 229 15.03 2.38 -7.44
C PRO A 229 13.86 3.25 -7.89
N ASN A 230 12.64 2.74 -7.77
CA ASN A 230 11.44 3.43 -8.24
C ASN A 230 10.47 3.80 -7.11
N VAL A 231 10.67 3.24 -5.92
CA VAL A 231 9.80 3.44 -4.76
C VAL A 231 10.60 3.93 -3.56
N VAL A 232 10.10 4.97 -2.92
CA VAL A 232 10.59 5.50 -1.64
C VAL A 232 9.61 5.08 -0.57
N SER A 233 10.12 4.49 0.49
CA SER A 233 9.33 4.01 1.62
C SER A 233 9.92 4.47 2.95
N VAL A 234 9.08 4.54 3.97
CA VAL A 234 9.49 4.83 5.34
C VAL A 234 9.79 3.50 6.05
N PRO A 235 11.00 3.28 6.60
CA PRO A 235 11.30 2.11 7.39
C PRO A 235 10.35 2.01 8.59
N VAL A 236 9.75 0.83 8.79
CA VAL A 236 8.74 0.66 9.85
C VAL A 236 9.32 0.75 11.25
N GLN A 237 10.62 0.56 11.40
CA GLN A 237 11.35 0.73 12.67
C GLN A 237 11.12 2.12 13.28
N GLN A 238 10.84 3.12 12.44
CA GLN A 238 10.49 4.47 12.91
C GLN A 238 9.19 4.52 13.75
N LEU A 239 8.30 3.52 13.65
CA LEU A 239 7.17 3.39 14.57
C LEU A 239 7.60 2.98 15.99
N MET A 240 8.76 2.33 16.13
CA MET A 240 9.25 1.81 17.40
C MET A 240 10.04 2.85 18.18
N GLU A 241 10.75 3.76 17.51
CA GLU A 241 11.61 4.76 18.14
C GLU A 241 10.87 5.69 19.11
N PHE A 242 9.56 5.84 18.99
CA PHE A 242 8.73 6.67 19.86
C PHE A 242 8.14 5.93 21.06
N SER A 243 8.27 4.60 21.14
CA SER A 243 7.75 3.81 22.29
C SER A 243 8.66 3.91 23.51
N GLU A 244 9.92 4.29 23.33
CA GLU A 244 10.93 4.37 24.40
C GLU A 244 11.08 5.78 25.00
N ALA A 245 10.41 6.78 24.46
CA ALA A 245 10.52 8.20 24.85
C ALA A 245 9.36 8.73 25.72
N GLN A 246 8.53 7.83 26.32
CA GLN A 246 7.46 8.21 27.26
C GLN A 246 7.77 7.77 28.68
#